data_57fb8bdc0b8f3a4d705f2ed85e47ce96
#
_entry.id   57fb8bdc0b8f3a4d705f2ed85e47ce96
#
_cell.length_a   1.000
_cell.length_b   1.000
_cell.length_c   1.000
_cell.angle_alpha   90.00
_cell.angle_beta   90.00
_cell.angle_gamma   90.00
#
_symmetry.space_group_name_H-M   'P 1'
#
loop_
_entity.id
_entity.type
_entity.pdbx_description
1 polymer ?
#
loop_
_entity_poly.entity_id
_entity_poly.type
_entity_poly.pdbx_seq_one_letter_code
_entity_poly.pdbx_strand_id
1 'polypeptide(L)'
;MFEIIEKDEERGTIIKVFGVGGAGGNAIEHMIQEGVSGVEFIAANTDAQALGRNTAASKLALGTTGLGAGARPEAGQAAAEAHREEIRASLEGAHMAFITAGMGGGTGTGAAPVVAEIAREMGRSEERRVGKECE
;
A
#
# COMPACT_ATOMS: atom_id res chain seq x y z
N MET A 1 6.46 9.26 1.70
CA MET A 1 7.32 8.13 2.08
C MET A 1 7.20 7.01 1.06
N PHE A 2 8.30 6.41 0.74
CA PHE A 2 8.33 5.39 -0.29
C PHE A 2 9.29 4.30 0.15
N GLU A 3 8.85 3.07 0.06
CA GLU A 3 9.66 1.95 0.52
C GLU A 3 9.53 0.80 -0.46
N ILE A 4 10.63 0.17 -0.79
CA ILE A 4 10.67 -0.97 -1.70
C ILE A 4 11.11 -2.18 -0.91
N ILE A 5 10.32 -3.22 -1.00
CA ILE A 5 10.64 -4.50 -0.38
C ILE A 5 10.72 -5.53 -1.48
N GLU A 6 11.87 -6.15 -1.59
CA GLU A 6 12.15 -7.01 -2.72
C GLU A 6 12.45 -8.42 -2.25
N LYS A 7 11.83 -9.39 -2.89
CA LYS A 7 12.10 -10.78 -2.66
C LYS A 7 13.05 -11.28 -3.73
N ASP A 8 13.87 -12.24 -3.36
CA ASP A 8 14.88 -12.75 -4.24
C ASP A 8 14.28 -13.81 -5.14
N GLU A 9 13.79 -13.38 -6.28
CA GLU A 9 13.18 -14.28 -7.25
C GLU A 9 13.83 -14.10 -8.58
N GLU A 10 13.79 -15.13 -9.38
CA GLU A 10 14.54 -15.03 -10.58
C GLU A 10 13.77 -14.86 -11.80
N ARG A 11 12.53 -15.13 -11.89
CA ARG A 11 11.86 -14.83 -13.13
C ARG A 11 10.40 -14.70 -12.92
N GLY A 12 9.71 -14.18 -13.93
CA GLY A 12 8.32 -13.93 -13.79
C GLY A 12 8.04 -12.93 -12.70
N THR A 13 8.86 -11.89 -12.65
CA THR A 13 8.76 -10.92 -11.55
C THR A 13 7.39 -10.27 -11.54
N ILE A 14 6.73 -10.37 -10.42
CA ILE A 14 5.44 -9.72 -10.18
C ILE A 14 5.68 -8.55 -9.26
N ILE A 15 5.37 -7.36 -9.75
CA ILE A 15 5.58 -6.13 -9.01
C ILE A 15 4.23 -5.58 -8.60
N LYS A 16 4.06 -5.29 -7.34
CA LYS A 16 2.83 -4.69 -6.85
C LYS A 16 3.13 -3.35 -6.22
N VAL A 17 2.29 -2.37 -6.51
CA VAL A 17 2.42 -1.03 -5.96
C VAL A 17 1.22 -0.81 -5.06
N PHE A 18 1.49 -0.56 -3.80
CA PHE A 18 0.46 -0.44 -2.77
C PHE A 18 0.40 1.03 -2.36
N GLY A 19 -0.68 1.69 -2.69
CA GLY A 19 -0.86 3.09 -2.33
C GLY A 19 -1.80 3.20 -1.16
N VAL A 20 -1.34 3.84 -0.09
CA VAL A 20 -2.07 3.88 1.17
C VAL A 20 -2.51 5.29 1.46
N GLY A 21 -3.79 5.46 1.76
CA GLY A 21 -4.34 6.75 2.10
C GLY A 21 -4.60 7.59 0.87
N GLY A 22 -4.97 8.84 1.11
CA GLY A 22 -5.32 9.73 0.01
C GLY A 22 -4.16 10.02 -0.91
N ALA A 23 -3.01 10.36 -0.34
CA ALA A 23 -1.86 10.71 -1.17
C ALA A 23 -1.32 9.47 -1.88
N GLY A 24 -1.32 8.32 -1.20
CA GLY A 24 -0.88 7.09 -1.83
C GLY A 24 -1.78 6.70 -2.98
N GLY A 25 -3.10 6.85 -2.80
CA GLY A 25 -4.04 6.58 -3.86
C GLY A 25 -3.86 7.53 -5.03
N ASN A 26 -3.58 8.79 -4.76
CA ASN A 26 -3.33 9.75 -5.83
C ASN A 26 -2.06 9.41 -6.59
N ALA A 27 -1.04 8.94 -5.90
CA ALA A 27 0.19 8.53 -6.56
C ALA A 27 -0.06 7.37 -7.51
N ILE A 28 -0.86 6.39 -7.06
CA ILE A 28 -1.21 5.27 -7.91
C ILE A 28 -2.00 5.74 -9.12
N GLU A 29 -2.97 6.61 -8.89
CA GLU A 29 -3.77 7.12 -9.99
C GLU A 29 -2.91 7.82 -11.01
N HIS A 30 -1.93 8.57 -10.55
CA HIS A 30 -1.03 9.26 -11.45
C HIS A 30 -0.22 8.26 -12.28
N MET A 31 0.28 7.21 -11.65
CA MET A 31 1.02 6.20 -12.37
C MET A 31 0.18 5.51 -13.42
N ILE A 32 -1.07 5.22 -13.09
CA ILE A 32 -1.97 4.58 -14.03
C ILE A 32 -2.21 5.49 -15.23
N GLN A 33 -2.43 6.77 -14.96
CA GLN A 33 -2.67 7.72 -16.04
C GLN A 33 -1.44 7.94 -16.90
N GLU A 34 -0.25 7.78 -16.33
CA GLU A 34 0.97 7.91 -17.09
C GLU A 34 1.29 6.65 -17.88
N GLY A 35 0.48 5.63 -17.78
CA GLY A 35 0.68 4.45 -18.58
C GLY A 35 1.68 3.45 -18.03
N VAL A 36 2.00 3.54 -16.76
CA VAL A 36 2.90 2.55 -16.16
C VAL A 36 2.26 1.19 -16.25
N SER A 37 2.98 0.23 -16.81
CA SER A 37 2.46 -1.11 -17.00
C SER A 37 3.41 -2.13 -16.42
N GLY A 38 2.97 -3.38 -16.38
CA GLY A 38 3.80 -4.44 -15.84
C GLY A 38 3.76 -4.53 -14.33
N VAL A 39 2.85 -3.81 -13.70
CA VAL A 39 2.72 -3.85 -12.24
C VAL A 39 1.24 -3.97 -11.91
N GLU A 40 0.96 -4.42 -10.70
CA GLU A 40 -0.40 -4.47 -10.17
C GLU A 40 -0.54 -3.37 -9.14
N PHE A 41 -1.61 -2.61 -9.26
CA PHE A 41 -1.85 -1.48 -8.36
C PHE A 41 -2.90 -1.84 -7.33
N ILE A 42 -2.62 -1.54 -6.08
CA ILE A 42 -3.55 -1.77 -4.98
C ILE A 42 -3.72 -0.46 -4.24
N ALA A 43 -4.93 0.01 -4.12
CA ALA A 43 -5.23 1.23 -3.38
C ALA A 43 -5.93 0.85 -2.09
N ALA A 44 -5.46 1.37 -0.97
CA ALA A 44 -6.03 1.09 0.33
C ALA A 44 -6.32 2.40 1.04
N ASN A 45 -7.50 2.50 1.61
CA ASN A 45 -7.89 3.73 2.29
C ASN A 45 -9.00 3.41 3.27
N THR A 46 -9.14 4.25 4.27
CA THR A 46 -10.30 4.21 5.14
C THR A 46 -11.45 5.03 4.56
N ASP A 47 -11.19 5.84 3.55
CA ASP A 47 -12.19 6.69 2.93
C ASP A 47 -12.75 5.95 1.71
N ALA A 48 -13.98 5.46 1.85
CA ALA A 48 -14.59 4.67 0.79
C ALA A 48 -14.85 5.48 -0.47
N GLN A 49 -15.12 6.77 -0.32
CA GLN A 49 -15.37 7.60 -1.48
C GLN A 49 -14.11 7.79 -2.30
N ALA A 50 -13.00 8.00 -1.62
CA ALA A 50 -11.74 8.15 -2.32
C ALA A 50 -11.39 6.86 -3.07
N LEU A 51 -11.65 5.71 -2.45
CA LEU A 51 -11.44 4.44 -3.12
C LEU A 51 -12.33 4.29 -4.34
N GLY A 52 -13.57 4.72 -4.22
CA GLY A 52 -14.50 4.59 -5.32
C GLY A 52 -14.07 5.37 -6.55
N ARG A 53 -13.31 6.44 -6.35
CA ARG A 53 -12.84 7.25 -7.47
C ARG A 53 -11.50 6.77 -8.02
N ASN A 54 -10.87 5.80 -7.38
CA ASN A 54 -9.57 5.32 -7.81
C ASN A 54 -9.77 4.24 -8.88
N THR A 55 -8.87 4.21 -9.87
CA THR A 55 -8.99 3.25 -10.95
C THR A 55 -8.08 2.04 -10.80
N ALA A 56 -7.47 1.87 -9.63
CA ALA A 56 -6.65 0.69 -9.39
C ALA A 56 -7.49 -0.57 -9.52
N ALA A 57 -6.86 -1.63 -10.00
CA ALA A 57 -7.56 -2.90 -10.19
C ALA A 57 -7.94 -3.53 -8.86
N SER A 58 -7.16 -3.32 -7.83
CA SER A 58 -7.45 -3.87 -6.51
C SER A 58 -7.62 -2.74 -5.53
N LYS A 59 -8.62 -2.83 -4.70
CA LYS A 59 -8.92 -1.80 -3.71
C LYS A 59 -9.20 -2.47 -2.38
N LEU A 60 -8.66 -1.89 -1.31
CA LEU A 60 -8.86 -2.38 0.04
C LEU A 60 -9.49 -1.29 0.89
N ALA A 61 -10.69 -1.54 1.36
CA ALA A 61 -11.34 -0.63 2.28
C ALA A 61 -10.91 -0.99 3.69
N LEU A 62 -10.22 -0.07 4.35
CA LEU A 62 -9.66 -0.33 5.66
C LEU A 62 -10.55 0.12 6.80
N GLY A 63 -11.62 0.84 6.51
CA GLY A 63 -12.50 1.33 7.55
C GLY A 63 -13.83 0.64 7.50
N THR A 64 -14.47 0.52 8.65
CA THR A 64 -15.79 -0.08 8.70
C THR A 64 -16.89 0.94 8.46
N THR A 65 -16.61 2.21 8.69
CA THR A 65 -17.60 3.25 8.50
C THR A 65 -17.54 3.93 7.15
N GLY A 66 -16.45 3.76 6.43
CA GLY A 66 -16.27 4.44 5.16
C GLY A 66 -15.78 5.86 5.30
N LEU A 67 -15.57 6.34 6.49
CA LEU A 67 -15.06 7.68 6.74
C LEU A 67 -13.55 7.62 6.90
N GLY A 68 -12.86 8.65 6.47
CA GLY A 68 -11.42 8.65 6.56
C GLY A 68 -10.93 8.71 7.99
N ALA A 69 -9.65 8.48 8.15
CA ALA A 69 -9.02 8.55 9.47
C ALA A 69 -8.75 9.99 9.90
N GLY A 70 -9.03 10.94 9.04
CA GLY A 70 -8.70 12.32 9.32
C GLY A 70 -7.20 12.48 9.36
N ALA A 71 -6.72 13.25 10.30
CA ALA A 71 -5.29 13.48 10.43
C ALA A 71 -4.69 12.65 11.55
N ARG A 72 -5.33 11.56 11.96
CA ARG A 72 -4.87 10.79 13.10
C ARG A 72 -4.20 9.50 12.67
N PRO A 73 -2.88 9.44 12.76
CA PRO A 73 -2.16 8.22 12.36
C PRO A 73 -2.58 6.98 13.14
N GLU A 74 -2.98 7.15 14.40
CA GLU A 74 -3.39 6.00 15.20
C GLU A 74 -4.59 5.31 14.61
N ALA A 75 -5.53 6.08 14.06
CA ALA A 75 -6.71 5.50 13.46
C ALA A 75 -6.33 4.73 12.19
N GLY A 76 -5.40 5.26 11.41
CA GLY A 76 -4.93 4.55 10.23
C GLY A 76 -4.21 3.28 10.58
N GLN A 77 -3.38 3.33 11.63
CA GLN A 77 -2.67 2.14 12.06
C GLN A 77 -3.65 1.08 12.54
N ALA A 78 -4.63 1.47 13.34
CA ALA A 78 -5.61 0.51 13.84
C ALA A 78 -6.42 -0.10 12.70
N ALA A 79 -6.76 0.70 11.71
CA ALA A 79 -7.50 0.20 10.56
C ALA A 79 -6.70 -0.84 9.80
N ALA A 80 -5.41 -0.59 9.62
CA ALA A 80 -4.56 -1.55 8.91
C ALA A 80 -4.38 -2.82 9.73
N GLU A 81 -4.22 -2.68 11.05
CA GLU A 81 -4.07 -3.87 11.89
C GLU A 81 -5.32 -4.73 11.84
N ALA A 82 -6.48 -4.10 11.78
CA ALA A 82 -7.72 -4.86 11.72
C ALA A 82 -7.89 -5.60 10.40
N HIS A 83 -7.13 -5.23 9.38
CA HIS A 83 -7.26 -5.85 8.07
C HIS A 83 -5.97 -6.50 7.60
N ARG A 84 -5.18 -7.02 8.55
CA ARG A 84 -3.88 -7.60 8.21
C ARG A 84 -4.01 -8.74 7.21
N GLU A 85 -5.04 -9.58 7.36
CA GLU A 85 -5.18 -10.71 6.46
C GLU A 85 -5.48 -10.28 5.03
N GLU A 86 -6.28 -9.24 4.88
CA GLU A 86 -6.59 -8.74 3.56
C GLU A 86 -5.37 -8.09 2.91
N ILE A 87 -4.57 -7.40 3.70
CA ILE A 87 -3.35 -6.81 3.20
C ILE A 87 -2.39 -7.92 2.77
N ARG A 88 -2.27 -8.94 3.59
CA ARG A 88 -1.40 -10.07 3.26
C ARG A 88 -1.85 -10.74 1.96
N ALA A 89 -3.14 -10.96 1.82
CA ALA A 89 -3.66 -11.59 0.61
C ALA A 89 -3.39 -10.73 -0.63
N SER A 90 -3.47 -9.41 -0.48
CA SER A 90 -3.21 -8.50 -1.59
C SER A 90 -1.76 -8.58 -2.05
N LEU A 91 -0.85 -8.83 -1.13
CA LEU A 91 0.57 -8.86 -1.45
C LEU A 91 1.05 -10.24 -1.87
N GLU A 92 0.17 -11.23 -1.79
CA GLU A 92 0.58 -12.58 -2.08
C GLU A 92 1.02 -12.71 -3.52
N GLY A 93 2.10 -13.43 -3.75
CA GLY A 93 2.62 -13.60 -5.09
C GLY A 93 3.55 -12.50 -5.55
N ALA A 94 3.66 -11.42 -4.82
CA ALA A 94 4.52 -10.32 -5.24
C ALA A 94 5.97 -10.68 -5.01
N HIS A 95 6.80 -10.42 -6.01
CA HIS A 95 8.22 -10.55 -5.86
C HIS A 95 8.84 -9.24 -5.40
N MET A 96 8.17 -8.14 -5.69
CA MET A 96 8.62 -6.83 -5.28
C MET A 96 7.39 -6.01 -4.93
N ALA A 97 7.44 -5.33 -3.81
CA ALA A 97 6.32 -4.50 -3.38
C ALA A 97 6.82 -3.08 -3.13
N PHE A 98 6.14 -2.13 -3.75
CA PHE A 98 6.38 -0.72 -3.54
C PHE A 98 5.24 -0.20 -2.70
N ILE A 99 5.55 0.47 -1.61
CA ILE A 99 4.53 1.02 -0.74
C ILE A 99 4.70 2.53 -0.73
N THR A 100 3.65 3.23 -1.14
CA THR A 100 3.70 4.67 -1.19
C THR A 100 2.58 5.25 -0.34
N ALA A 101 2.91 6.29 0.38
CA ALA A 101 1.95 6.96 1.26
C ALA A 101 2.42 8.39 1.44
N GLY A 102 1.47 9.28 1.61
CA GLY A 102 1.81 10.66 1.87
C GLY A 102 2.12 10.87 3.34
N MET A 103 2.92 11.86 3.61
CA MET A 103 3.17 12.28 4.98
C MET A 103 2.04 13.19 5.40
N GLY A 104 1.72 13.17 6.65
CA GLY A 104 0.72 14.08 7.19
C GLY A 104 -0.70 13.62 7.11
N GLY A 105 -0.98 12.58 6.36
CA GLY A 105 -2.32 12.01 6.33
C GLY A 105 -2.48 10.98 7.43
N GLY A 106 -3.71 10.80 7.89
CA GLY A 106 -3.94 9.84 8.96
C GLY A 106 -3.79 8.42 8.51
N THR A 107 -4.47 8.05 7.43
CA THR A 107 -4.44 6.68 6.96
C THR A 107 -3.05 6.31 6.45
N GLY A 108 -2.48 7.15 5.59
CA GLY A 108 -1.19 6.81 5.00
C GLY A 108 -0.09 6.75 6.03
N THR A 109 -0.04 7.75 6.91
CA THR A 109 1.02 7.83 7.90
C THR A 109 0.95 6.66 8.88
N GLY A 110 -0.26 6.28 9.27
CA GLY A 110 -0.40 5.21 10.27
C GLY A 110 -0.42 3.82 9.68
N ALA A 111 -0.98 3.65 8.49
CA ALA A 111 -1.16 2.32 7.91
C ALA A 111 0.04 1.84 7.13
N ALA A 112 0.80 2.74 6.51
CA ALA A 112 1.92 2.33 5.68
C ALA A 112 2.93 1.47 6.43
N PRO A 113 3.32 1.81 7.68
CA PRO A 113 4.25 0.94 8.39
C PRO A 113 3.70 -0.46 8.61
N VAL A 114 2.40 -0.59 8.81
CA VAL A 114 1.80 -1.90 8.99
C VAL A 114 1.90 -2.70 7.70
N VAL A 115 1.60 -2.07 6.58
CA VAL A 115 1.71 -2.74 5.28
C VAL A 115 3.16 -3.17 5.04
N ALA A 116 4.10 -2.30 5.34
CA ALA A 116 5.50 -2.62 5.15
C ALA A 116 5.93 -3.79 6.03
N GLU A 117 5.44 -3.81 7.25
CA GLU A 117 5.77 -4.90 8.17
C GLU A 117 5.24 -6.23 7.64
N ILE A 118 4.00 -6.23 7.15
CA ILE A 118 3.42 -7.45 6.60
C ILE A 118 4.21 -7.92 5.39
N ALA A 119 4.59 -7.00 4.52
CA ALA A 119 5.36 -7.37 3.35
C ALA A 119 6.71 -7.97 3.73
N ARG A 120 7.34 -7.41 4.75
CA ARG A 120 8.62 -7.94 5.22
C ARG A 120 8.46 -9.33 5.82
N GLU A 121 7.38 -9.55 6.55
CA GLU A 121 7.13 -10.87 7.12
C GLU A 121 6.96 -11.91 6.02
N MET A 122 6.29 -11.56 4.96
CA MET A 122 6.02 -12.51 3.89
C MET A 122 7.28 -12.89 3.13
N GLY A 123 8.25 -11.99 3.06
CA GLY A 123 9.45 -12.26 2.32
C GLY A 123 10.70 -12.30 3.16
N ARG A 124 10.57 -12.59 4.45
CA ARG A 124 11.68 -12.32 5.34
C ARG A 124 12.94 -13.11 5.07
N SER A 125 12.84 -14.32 4.56
CA SER A 125 14.06 -15.08 4.34
C SER A 125 14.78 -14.67 3.07
N GLU A 126 14.10 -13.97 2.17
CA GLU A 126 14.71 -13.54 0.93
C GLU A 126 14.53 -12.07 0.71
N GLU A 127 14.04 -11.41 1.70
CA GLU A 127 13.67 -10.03 1.58
C GLU A 127 14.88 -9.13 1.58
N ARG A 128 14.83 -8.10 0.79
CA ARG A 128 15.84 -7.08 0.83
C ARG A 128 15.16 -5.75 0.67
N ARG A 129 15.45 -4.85 1.58
CA ARG A 129 14.88 -3.53 1.50
C ARG A 129 15.80 -2.64 0.69
N VAL A 130 15.29 -2.11 -0.39
CA VAL A 130 16.07 -1.31 -1.30
C VAL A 130 15.46 0.05 -1.41
N GLY A 131 16.13 1.05 -0.97
CA GLY A 131 15.62 2.39 -1.11
C GLY A 131 14.51 2.69 -0.14
N LYS A 132 14.66 3.72 0.61
CA LYS A 132 13.65 4.18 1.51
C LYS A 132 13.62 5.68 1.42
N GLU A 133 12.49 6.17 1.02
CA GLU A 133 12.35 7.58 0.84
C GLU A 133 11.68 8.17 2.01
N CYS A 134 12.21 9.22 2.50
CA CYS A 134 11.59 9.82 3.56
C CYS A 134 11.24 11.11 3.16
N GLU A 135 10.72 11.62 2.85
CA GLU A 135 10.36 12.91 2.68
C GLU A 135 10.25 13.42 1.43
#